data_0c413cf26a9f51f39f1c0ea1a6262ab4
#
_entry.id   0c413cf26a9f51f39f1c0ea1a6262ab4
#
_cell.length_a   1.000
_cell.length_b   1.000
_cell.length_c   1.000
_cell.angle_alpha   90.00
_cell.angle_beta   90.00
_cell.angle_gamma   90.00
#
_symmetry.space_group_name_H-M   'P 1'
#
loop_
_entity.id
_entity.type
_entity.pdbx_description
1 polymer ?
#
loop_
_entity_poly.entity_id
_entity_poly.type
_entity_poly.pdbx_seq_one_letter_code
_entity_poly.pdbx_strand_id
1 'polypeptide(L)'
;MQKVRKAIIPAAGLGTRFLPATKALAKEMLPIVDKPTIQFIVEEAKASGIEDILIVEGKQKRSIEDHFDSAPELEQNLAAKHKDRLLEMVKSTTDIGVNLFFVRQPYPNGLGDAVRLAKSFVADEPFVVMLGDDLMDDKVPLTKQLINEYETTHSSILAVKRVPHEEVSAYGVIDPSDEVKPGLFNVSRFVEKPAVEDAPSDLAIIGRYLLTPEIFGILDNLKPGKGGEIQLTDAIDKLNETQRVFAHEFTGDRYDVGNKFGFVQTTIEYGLTHPEVKDKLRPYLEALGKRLVAEDQGNKGTKK
;
A
#
# COMPACT_ATOMS: atom_id res chain seq x y z
N MET A 1 -3.28 -27.94 0.32
CA MET A 1 -2.86 -26.60 0.77
C MET A 1 -3.64 -25.58 -0.02
N GLN A 2 -4.34 -24.64 0.64
CA GLN A 2 -5.05 -23.59 -0.08
C GLN A 2 -4.03 -22.57 -0.59
N LYS A 3 -4.09 -22.28 -1.89
CA LYS A 3 -3.24 -21.28 -2.56
C LYS A 3 -3.74 -19.87 -2.19
N VAL A 4 -2.83 -18.97 -1.89
CA VAL A 4 -3.16 -17.54 -1.74
C VAL A 4 -3.35 -16.93 -3.13
N ARG A 5 -4.59 -16.62 -3.50
CA ARG A 5 -4.94 -16.11 -4.84
C ARG A 5 -5.82 -14.87 -4.81
N LYS A 6 -6.24 -14.44 -3.61
CA LYS A 6 -7.14 -13.30 -3.41
C LYS A 6 -6.43 -12.15 -2.72
N ALA A 7 -6.69 -10.94 -3.17
CA ALA A 7 -6.24 -9.73 -2.51
C ALA A 7 -7.40 -8.75 -2.27
N ILE A 8 -7.25 -7.94 -1.23
CA ILE A 8 -8.15 -6.84 -0.89
C ILE A 8 -7.32 -5.55 -0.92
N ILE A 9 -7.79 -4.55 -1.65
CA ILE A 9 -7.18 -3.21 -1.68
C ILE A 9 -8.16 -2.21 -1.07
N PRO A 10 -7.95 -1.79 0.18
CA PRO A 10 -8.75 -0.73 0.80
C PRO A 10 -8.44 0.63 0.17
N ALA A 11 -9.42 1.24 -0.48
CA ALA A 11 -9.34 2.52 -1.16
C ALA A 11 -10.48 3.49 -0.78
N ALA A 12 -11.19 3.26 0.34
CA ALA A 12 -12.35 4.05 0.75
C ALA A 12 -11.99 5.35 1.51
N GLY A 13 -10.73 5.56 1.86
CA GLY A 13 -10.28 6.73 2.61
C GLY A 13 -10.54 8.06 1.90
N LEU A 14 -10.83 9.12 2.66
CA LEU A 14 -11.21 10.44 2.15
C LEU A 14 -10.05 11.23 1.50
N GLY A 15 -8.80 10.83 1.69
CA GLY A 15 -7.64 11.48 1.08
C GLY A 15 -7.37 12.90 1.56
N THR A 16 -7.78 13.28 2.78
CA THR A 16 -7.74 14.65 3.30
C THR A 16 -6.35 15.28 3.32
N ARG A 17 -5.29 14.46 3.40
CA ARG A 17 -3.90 14.93 3.38
C ARG A 17 -3.51 15.62 2.06
N PHE A 18 -4.22 15.30 0.96
CA PHE A 18 -3.96 15.84 -0.39
C PHE A 18 -5.00 16.87 -0.85
N LEU A 19 -5.82 17.38 0.06
CA LEU A 19 -6.70 18.50 -0.31
C LEU A 19 -5.85 19.73 -0.74
N PRO A 20 -6.30 20.47 -1.78
CA PRO A 20 -7.61 20.37 -2.47
C PRO A 20 -7.69 19.34 -3.61
N ALA A 21 -6.59 18.72 -4.06
CA ALA A 21 -6.58 17.83 -5.22
C ALA A 21 -7.58 16.66 -5.07
N THR A 22 -7.62 16.04 -3.89
CA THR A 22 -8.49 14.90 -3.60
C THR A 22 -9.95 15.26 -3.30
N LYS A 23 -10.34 16.53 -3.48
CA LYS A 23 -11.75 16.93 -3.44
C LYS A 23 -12.57 16.23 -4.53
N ALA A 24 -11.98 16.03 -5.71
CA ALA A 24 -12.63 15.44 -6.89
C ALA A 24 -11.91 14.20 -7.44
N LEU A 25 -10.73 13.87 -6.92
CA LEU A 25 -9.89 12.76 -7.38
C LEU A 25 -9.63 11.79 -6.23
N ALA A 26 -9.70 10.49 -6.50
CA ALA A 26 -9.23 9.49 -5.56
C ALA A 26 -7.72 9.64 -5.30
N LYS A 27 -7.28 9.59 -4.03
CA LYS A 27 -5.83 9.70 -3.72
C LYS A 27 -5.01 8.60 -4.40
N GLU A 28 -5.62 7.45 -4.59
CA GLU A 28 -5.05 6.27 -5.25
C GLU A 28 -4.85 6.47 -6.76
N MET A 29 -5.47 7.52 -7.33
CA MET A 29 -5.30 7.95 -8.72
C MET A 29 -4.26 9.07 -8.89
N LEU A 30 -3.61 9.53 -7.82
CA LEU A 30 -2.48 10.44 -7.94
C LEU A 30 -1.32 9.74 -8.67
N PRO A 31 -0.80 10.33 -9.76
CA PRO A 31 0.17 9.65 -10.62
C PRO A 31 1.60 9.76 -10.06
N ILE A 32 2.29 8.66 -9.99
CA ILE A 32 3.75 8.61 -9.85
C ILE A 32 4.33 8.68 -11.26
N VAL A 33 4.83 9.83 -11.65
CA VAL A 33 5.17 10.24 -13.02
C VAL A 33 3.92 10.23 -13.93
N ASP A 34 3.55 9.10 -14.50
CA ASP A 34 2.42 8.93 -15.43
C ASP A 34 1.49 7.74 -15.10
N LYS A 35 1.84 6.96 -14.05
CA LYS A 35 1.08 5.78 -13.63
C LYS A 35 0.39 6.03 -12.27
N PRO A 36 -0.94 5.85 -12.15
CA PRO A 36 -1.64 5.96 -10.87
C PRO A 36 -1.12 4.99 -9.82
N THR A 37 -1.08 5.43 -8.56
CA THR A 37 -0.57 4.62 -7.44
C THR A 37 -1.26 3.26 -7.35
N ILE A 38 -2.58 3.21 -7.54
CA ILE A 38 -3.36 1.96 -7.47
C ILE A 38 -2.90 0.92 -8.50
N GLN A 39 -2.44 1.33 -9.67
CA GLN A 39 -1.95 0.41 -10.70
C GLN A 39 -0.69 -0.31 -10.25
N PHE A 40 0.24 0.35 -9.56
CA PHE A 40 1.43 -0.31 -8.99
C PHE A 40 1.04 -1.41 -8.01
N ILE A 41 0.01 -1.17 -7.17
CA ILE A 41 -0.47 -2.16 -6.19
C ILE A 41 -1.09 -3.38 -6.90
N VAL A 42 -1.90 -3.16 -7.95
CA VAL A 42 -2.50 -4.24 -8.75
C VAL A 42 -1.41 -5.03 -9.50
N GLU A 43 -0.41 -4.35 -10.06
CA GLU A 43 0.72 -4.99 -10.74
C GLU A 43 1.57 -5.83 -9.76
N GLU A 44 1.80 -5.36 -8.52
CA GLU A 44 2.48 -6.15 -7.48
C GLU A 44 1.67 -7.40 -7.11
N ALA A 45 0.35 -7.27 -6.95
CA ALA A 45 -0.52 -8.40 -6.67
C ALA A 45 -0.44 -9.46 -7.78
N LYS A 46 -0.56 -9.05 -9.05
CA LYS A 46 -0.39 -9.91 -10.23
C LYS A 46 0.97 -10.62 -10.23
N ALA A 47 2.06 -9.86 -10.05
CA ALA A 47 3.43 -10.41 -10.03
C ALA A 47 3.64 -11.41 -8.88
N SER A 48 2.82 -11.33 -7.82
CA SER A 48 2.85 -12.24 -6.67
C SER A 48 2.01 -13.50 -6.87
N GLY A 49 1.24 -13.60 -7.98
CA GLY A 49 0.40 -14.75 -8.30
C GLY A 49 -1.05 -14.64 -7.77
N ILE A 50 -1.50 -13.43 -7.44
CA ILE A 50 -2.89 -13.14 -7.14
C ILE A 50 -3.71 -13.19 -8.43
N GLU A 51 -4.90 -13.77 -8.36
CA GLU A 51 -5.83 -13.97 -9.46
C GLU A 51 -7.06 -13.04 -9.38
N ASP A 52 -7.56 -12.84 -8.17
CA ASP A 52 -8.78 -12.07 -7.88
C ASP A 52 -8.46 -10.93 -6.89
N ILE A 53 -8.84 -9.71 -7.24
CA ILE A 53 -8.62 -8.52 -6.41
C ILE A 53 -9.94 -7.84 -6.13
N LEU A 54 -10.28 -7.62 -4.85
CA LEU A 54 -11.40 -6.81 -4.42
C LEU A 54 -10.90 -5.44 -3.99
N ILE A 55 -11.33 -4.40 -4.69
CA ILE A 55 -11.10 -3.01 -4.32
C ILE A 55 -12.28 -2.53 -3.47
N VAL A 56 -12.00 -2.14 -2.22
CA VAL A 56 -13.01 -1.59 -1.31
C VAL A 56 -12.97 -0.07 -1.40
N GLU A 57 -13.99 0.52 -1.98
CA GLU A 57 -13.99 1.93 -2.33
C GLU A 57 -15.08 2.76 -1.63
N GLY A 58 -14.86 4.09 -1.55
CA GLY A 58 -15.84 5.06 -1.08
C GLY A 58 -16.69 5.63 -2.24
N LYS A 59 -17.65 6.50 -1.89
CA LYS A 59 -18.62 7.08 -2.84
C LYS A 59 -18.00 7.82 -4.05
N GLN A 60 -16.81 8.42 -3.88
CA GLN A 60 -16.19 9.30 -4.90
C GLN A 60 -14.94 8.68 -5.53
N LYS A 61 -14.94 7.36 -5.75
CA LYS A 61 -13.78 6.60 -6.21
C LYS A 61 -13.93 6.01 -7.62
N ARG A 62 -14.99 6.42 -8.36
CA ARG A 62 -15.27 5.92 -9.72
C ARG A 62 -14.08 6.01 -10.69
N SER A 63 -13.20 6.99 -10.50
CA SER A 63 -11.97 7.10 -11.30
C SER A 63 -11.04 5.89 -11.20
N ILE A 64 -11.17 5.05 -10.16
CA ILE A 64 -10.43 3.80 -10.04
C ILE A 64 -11.04 2.75 -10.97
N GLU A 65 -12.38 2.62 -10.97
CA GLU A 65 -13.11 1.73 -11.88
C GLU A 65 -12.82 2.12 -13.33
N ASP A 66 -13.04 3.42 -13.67
CA ASP A 66 -12.84 3.97 -15.02
C ASP A 66 -11.39 3.78 -15.53
N HIS A 67 -10.40 3.72 -14.63
CA HIS A 67 -8.98 3.51 -14.99
C HIS A 67 -8.71 2.11 -15.53
N PHE A 68 -9.37 1.10 -14.98
CA PHE A 68 -9.20 -0.30 -15.38
C PHE A 68 -10.21 -0.75 -16.44
N ASP A 69 -11.22 0.07 -16.73
CA ASP A 69 -12.19 -0.19 -17.78
C ASP A 69 -11.65 0.19 -19.17
N SER A 70 -12.25 -0.36 -20.23
CA SER A 70 -11.92 0.00 -21.61
C SER A 70 -12.30 1.46 -21.90
N ALA A 71 -11.51 2.11 -22.76
CA ALA A 71 -11.76 3.47 -23.25
C ALA A 71 -11.94 3.48 -24.78
N PRO A 72 -13.06 2.95 -25.32
CA PRO A 72 -13.22 2.67 -26.75
C PRO A 72 -13.01 3.89 -27.67
N GLU A 73 -13.47 5.08 -27.25
CA GLU A 73 -13.27 6.31 -28.06
C GLU A 73 -11.81 6.71 -28.12
N LEU A 74 -11.07 6.61 -27.01
CA LEU A 74 -9.64 6.89 -26.96
C LEU A 74 -8.87 5.88 -27.79
N GLU A 75 -9.18 4.59 -27.63
CA GLU A 75 -8.54 3.49 -28.37
C GLU A 75 -8.73 3.63 -29.87
N GLN A 76 -9.95 3.93 -30.34
CA GLN A 76 -10.24 4.17 -31.76
C GLN A 76 -9.48 5.40 -32.29
N ASN A 77 -9.40 6.47 -31.52
CA ASN A 77 -8.66 7.68 -31.91
C ASN A 77 -7.16 7.41 -32.03
N LEU A 78 -6.58 6.65 -31.08
CA LEU A 78 -5.17 6.26 -31.12
C LEU A 78 -4.86 5.35 -32.30
N ALA A 79 -5.72 4.35 -32.56
CA ALA A 79 -5.61 3.47 -33.72
C ALA A 79 -5.69 4.23 -35.03
N ALA A 80 -6.67 5.12 -35.19
CA ALA A 80 -6.84 5.94 -36.40
C ALA A 80 -5.63 6.87 -36.68
N LYS A 81 -4.90 7.26 -35.64
CA LYS A 81 -3.70 8.10 -35.70
C LYS A 81 -2.40 7.30 -35.73
N HIS A 82 -2.45 5.98 -35.85
CA HIS A 82 -1.30 5.07 -35.81
C HIS A 82 -0.38 5.28 -34.59
N LYS A 83 -0.98 5.57 -33.40
CA LYS A 83 -0.25 5.73 -32.15
C LYS A 83 -0.20 4.41 -31.38
N ASP A 84 0.39 3.39 -32.00
CA ASP A 84 0.32 2.00 -31.56
C ASP A 84 0.85 1.80 -30.13
N ARG A 85 1.97 2.45 -29.76
CA ARG A 85 2.53 2.38 -28.40
C ARG A 85 1.56 2.90 -27.33
N LEU A 86 0.87 4.03 -27.62
CA LEU A 86 -0.10 4.58 -26.66
C LEU A 86 -1.37 3.74 -26.59
N LEU A 87 -1.78 3.17 -27.72
CA LEU A 87 -2.90 2.23 -27.78
C LEU A 87 -2.62 0.98 -26.96
N GLU A 88 -1.42 0.40 -27.09
CA GLU A 88 -1.00 -0.75 -26.30
C GLU A 88 -0.96 -0.43 -24.80
N MET A 89 -0.46 0.75 -24.42
CA MET A 89 -0.43 1.20 -23.02
C MET A 89 -1.84 1.28 -22.44
N VAL A 90 -2.81 1.88 -23.17
CA VAL A 90 -4.22 1.95 -22.71
C VAL A 90 -4.82 0.57 -22.56
N LYS A 91 -4.67 -0.30 -23.57
CA LYS A 91 -5.21 -1.67 -23.52
C LYS A 91 -4.58 -2.53 -22.44
N SER A 92 -3.29 -2.39 -22.19
CA SER A 92 -2.60 -3.17 -21.14
C SER A 92 -3.08 -2.83 -19.71
N THR A 93 -3.67 -1.66 -19.54
CA THR A 93 -4.30 -1.29 -18.24
C THR A 93 -5.62 -2.03 -18.04
N THR A 94 -6.44 -2.14 -19.10
CA THR A 94 -7.68 -2.93 -19.07
C THR A 94 -7.38 -4.43 -18.98
N ASP A 95 -6.45 -4.91 -19.81
CA ASP A 95 -6.04 -6.32 -19.85
C ASP A 95 -4.94 -6.63 -18.82
N ILE A 96 -5.07 -6.10 -17.62
CA ILE A 96 -4.02 -6.19 -16.59
C ILE A 96 -3.73 -7.63 -16.14
N GLY A 97 -4.63 -8.57 -16.43
CA GLY A 97 -4.43 -10.02 -16.25
C GLY A 97 -4.77 -10.55 -14.85
N VAL A 98 -5.62 -9.84 -14.12
CA VAL A 98 -6.29 -10.25 -12.88
C VAL A 98 -7.77 -9.90 -12.96
N ASN A 99 -8.62 -10.57 -12.20
CA ASN A 99 -10.02 -10.21 -12.09
C ASN A 99 -10.18 -9.11 -11.03
N LEU A 100 -10.80 -7.98 -11.40
CA LEU A 100 -11.09 -6.89 -10.49
C LEU A 100 -12.55 -6.91 -10.06
N PHE A 101 -12.78 -6.81 -8.77
CA PHE A 101 -14.09 -6.70 -8.13
C PHE A 101 -14.13 -5.41 -7.32
N PHE A 102 -15.30 -4.79 -7.24
CA PHE A 102 -15.48 -3.54 -6.50
C PHE A 102 -16.61 -3.68 -5.49
N VAL A 103 -16.37 -3.20 -4.28
CA VAL A 103 -17.41 -3.13 -3.23
C VAL A 103 -17.32 -1.79 -2.51
N ARG A 104 -18.49 -1.25 -2.15
CA ARG A 104 -18.55 0.01 -1.43
C ARG A 104 -18.48 -0.15 0.07
N GLN A 105 -17.60 0.66 0.68
CA GLN A 105 -17.68 0.98 2.09
C GLN A 105 -18.57 2.23 2.24
N PRO A 106 -19.80 2.11 2.72
CA PRO A 106 -20.74 3.23 2.77
C PRO A 106 -20.35 4.29 3.80
N TYR A 107 -19.66 3.88 4.85
CA TYR A 107 -19.16 4.74 5.93
C TYR A 107 -17.67 4.45 6.16
N PRO A 108 -16.80 5.46 6.29
CA PRO A 108 -15.36 5.26 6.49
C PRO A 108 -15.05 4.88 7.96
N ASN A 109 -15.48 3.68 8.38
CA ASN A 109 -15.39 3.20 9.76
C ASN A 109 -14.03 2.56 10.09
N GLY A 110 -13.00 2.76 9.28
CA GLY A 110 -11.65 2.26 9.50
C GLY A 110 -11.24 1.10 8.59
N LEU A 111 -9.98 0.71 8.69
CA LEU A 111 -9.36 -0.32 7.85
C LEU A 111 -9.94 -1.71 8.12
N GLY A 112 -10.18 -2.05 9.38
CA GLY A 112 -10.79 -3.33 9.75
C GLY A 112 -12.20 -3.48 9.18
N ASP A 113 -13.00 -2.38 9.15
CA ASP A 113 -14.33 -2.39 8.54
C ASP A 113 -14.26 -2.59 7.02
N ALA A 114 -13.29 -1.96 6.35
CA ALA A 114 -13.06 -2.19 4.91
C ALA A 114 -12.73 -3.66 4.61
N VAL A 115 -11.84 -4.28 5.41
CA VAL A 115 -11.51 -5.70 5.27
C VAL A 115 -12.74 -6.58 5.58
N ARG A 116 -13.54 -6.26 6.58
CA ARG A 116 -14.76 -7.01 6.95
C ARG A 116 -15.75 -7.14 5.80
N LEU A 117 -15.87 -6.11 4.94
CA LEU A 117 -16.76 -6.13 3.77
C LEU A 117 -16.35 -7.17 2.73
N ALA A 118 -15.11 -7.63 2.74
CA ALA A 118 -14.62 -8.64 1.81
C ALA A 118 -14.93 -10.09 2.23
N LYS A 119 -15.57 -10.33 3.37
CA LYS A 119 -15.84 -11.67 3.93
C LYS A 119 -16.43 -12.64 2.90
N SER A 120 -17.48 -12.21 2.17
CA SER A 120 -18.11 -13.08 1.17
C SER A 120 -17.26 -13.35 -0.07
N PHE A 121 -16.38 -12.41 -0.43
CA PHE A 121 -15.42 -12.56 -1.52
C PHE A 121 -14.29 -13.53 -1.15
N VAL A 122 -13.76 -13.38 0.06
CA VAL A 122 -12.66 -14.22 0.56
C VAL A 122 -13.16 -15.64 0.82
N ALA A 123 -14.34 -15.80 1.40
CA ALA A 123 -14.87 -17.06 1.90
C ALA A 123 -13.87 -17.72 2.91
N ASP A 124 -13.48 -18.96 2.66
CA ASP A 124 -12.60 -19.73 3.57
C ASP A 124 -11.14 -19.81 3.06
N GLU A 125 -10.70 -18.85 2.23
CA GLU A 125 -9.35 -18.85 1.65
C GLU A 125 -8.43 -17.87 2.37
N PRO A 126 -7.09 -18.13 2.46
CA PRO A 126 -6.13 -17.11 2.85
C PRO A 126 -6.07 -16.00 1.81
N PHE A 127 -5.84 -14.78 2.25
CA PHE A 127 -5.88 -13.60 1.39
C PHE A 127 -4.86 -12.56 1.79
N VAL A 128 -4.56 -11.64 0.89
CA VAL A 128 -3.66 -10.51 1.15
C VAL A 128 -4.46 -9.22 1.27
N VAL A 129 -4.09 -8.36 2.22
CA VAL A 129 -4.54 -6.96 2.27
C VAL A 129 -3.36 -6.09 1.84
N MET A 130 -3.60 -5.20 0.86
CA MET A 130 -2.58 -4.32 0.28
C MET A 130 -3.06 -2.87 0.36
N LEU A 131 -2.36 -2.03 1.13
CA LEU A 131 -2.72 -0.62 1.24
C LEU A 131 -2.38 0.12 -0.06
N GLY A 132 -3.33 0.92 -0.54
CA GLY A 132 -3.25 1.61 -1.83
C GLY A 132 -2.30 2.82 -1.88
N ASP A 133 -1.70 3.20 -0.76
CA ASP A 133 -0.79 4.34 -0.63
C ASP A 133 0.61 3.94 -0.11
N ASP A 134 0.98 2.67 -0.21
CA ASP A 134 2.26 2.15 0.26
C ASP A 134 2.92 1.32 -0.86
N LEU A 135 3.90 1.87 -1.55
CA LEU A 135 4.61 1.21 -2.65
C LEU A 135 5.85 0.50 -2.12
N MET A 136 6.09 -0.69 -2.64
CA MET A 136 7.22 -1.55 -2.26
C MET A 136 8.06 -1.85 -3.50
N ASP A 137 9.37 -1.66 -3.38
CA ASP A 137 10.31 -1.99 -4.46
C ASP A 137 11.37 -2.97 -3.94
N ASP A 138 11.38 -4.15 -4.55
CA ASP A 138 12.38 -5.20 -4.32
C ASP A 138 12.38 -6.15 -5.53
N LYS A 139 13.44 -6.94 -5.67
CA LYS A 139 13.56 -7.98 -6.71
C LYS A 139 12.44 -9.03 -6.65
N VAL A 140 11.99 -9.37 -5.46
CA VAL A 140 10.82 -10.22 -5.20
C VAL A 140 9.75 -9.33 -4.57
N PRO A 141 8.56 -9.19 -5.18
CA PRO A 141 7.49 -8.39 -4.60
C PRO A 141 7.21 -8.77 -3.14
N LEU A 142 7.00 -7.78 -2.27
CA LEU A 142 6.77 -8.05 -0.84
C LEU A 142 5.58 -9.00 -0.61
N THR A 143 4.50 -8.82 -1.37
CA THR A 143 3.35 -9.73 -1.33
C THR A 143 3.76 -11.18 -1.63
N LYS A 144 4.68 -11.39 -2.59
CA LYS A 144 5.20 -12.74 -2.90
C LYS A 144 6.08 -13.27 -1.77
N GLN A 145 6.85 -12.42 -1.10
CA GLN A 145 7.62 -12.83 0.08
C GLN A 145 6.69 -13.35 1.19
N LEU A 146 5.60 -12.62 1.50
CA LEU A 146 4.61 -13.08 2.49
C LEU A 146 3.95 -14.40 2.08
N ILE A 147 3.63 -14.59 0.81
CA ILE A 147 3.07 -15.85 0.30
C ILE A 147 4.04 -17.00 0.52
N ASN A 148 5.32 -16.82 0.23
CA ASN A 148 6.36 -17.84 0.44
C ASN A 148 6.49 -18.20 1.94
N GLU A 149 6.39 -17.20 2.84
CA GLU A 149 6.37 -17.47 4.29
C GLU A 149 5.12 -18.24 4.70
N TYR A 150 3.96 -17.88 4.17
CA TYR A 150 2.71 -18.60 4.44
C TYR A 150 2.75 -20.07 4.02
N GLU A 151 3.40 -20.39 2.89
CA GLU A 151 3.54 -21.78 2.43
C GLU A 151 4.24 -22.69 3.44
N THR A 152 5.02 -22.12 4.36
CA THR A 152 5.74 -22.85 5.42
C THR A 152 5.10 -22.74 6.79
N THR A 153 4.50 -21.60 7.11
CA THR A 153 3.95 -21.31 8.45
C THR A 153 2.46 -21.64 8.57
N HIS A 154 1.72 -21.56 7.47
CA HIS A 154 0.25 -21.68 7.41
C HIS A 154 -0.49 -20.73 8.38
N SER A 155 0.12 -19.58 8.66
CA SER A 155 -0.35 -18.62 9.64
C SER A 155 -0.41 -17.22 9.04
N SER A 156 -1.19 -16.32 9.63
CA SER A 156 -1.20 -14.91 9.26
C SER A 156 0.18 -14.28 9.43
N ILE A 157 0.56 -13.43 8.49
CA ILE A 157 1.88 -12.77 8.46
C ILE A 157 1.70 -11.31 8.07
N LEU A 158 2.31 -10.41 8.84
CA LEU A 158 2.34 -8.98 8.53
C LEU A 158 3.73 -8.59 8.04
N ALA A 159 3.78 -7.70 7.06
CA ALA A 159 5.03 -7.05 6.72
C ALA A 159 5.33 -5.93 7.73
N VAL A 160 6.57 -5.90 8.21
CA VAL A 160 7.09 -4.85 9.09
C VAL A 160 8.38 -4.27 8.53
N LYS A 161 8.70 -3.04 8.93
CA LYS A 161 9.95 -2.36 8.59
C LYS A 161 10.43 -1.55 9.79
N ARG A 162 11.75 -1.48 9.97
CA ARG A 162 12.32 -0.57 10.97
C ARG A 162 12.14 0.87 10.52
N VAL A 163 11.61 1.69 11.41
CA VAL A 163 11.44 3.13 11.22
C VAL A 163 12.20 3.88 12.32
N PRO A 164 12.54 5.17 12.11
CA PRO A 164 13.03 6.01 13.19
C PRO A 164 12.08 5.99 14.39
N HIS A 165 12.61 5.90 15.61
CA HIS A 165 11.80 5.76 16.84
C HIS A 165 10.76 6.89 17.00
N GLU A 166 11.11 8.10 16.58
CA GLU A 166 10.21 9.26 16.59
C GLU A 166 9.00 9.16 15.65
N GLU A 167 9.04 8.23 14.68
CA GLU A 167 7.96 8.02 13.70
C GLU A 167 6.98 6.90 14.07
N VAL A 168 7.27 6.09 15.09
CA VAL A 168 6.48 4.89 15.45
C VAL A 168 5.01 5.20 15.73
N SER A 169 4.71 6.41 16.25
CA SER A 169 3.35 6.85 16.56
C SER A 169 2.44 7.02 15.33
N ALA A 170 3.00 6.98 14.11
CA ALA A 170 2.24 7.03 12.87
C ALA A 170 1.72 5.64 12.44
N TYR A 171 2.24 4.55 13.00
CA TYR A 171 2.04 3.17 12.55
C TYR A 171 1.48 2.27 13.66
N GLY A 172 0.92 1.12 13.26
CA GLY A 172 0.87 -0.03 14.15
C GLY A 172 2.30 -0.55 14.37
N VAL A 173 2.61 -0.98 15.57
CA VAL A 173 3.94 -1.47 15.96
C VAL A 173 3.81 -2.85 16.58
N ILE A 174 4.77 -3.74 16.31
CA ILE A 174 4.81 -5.07 16.91
C ILE A 174 5.70 -5.10 18.14
N ASP A 175 5.37 -6.01 19.08
CA ASP A 175 6.23 -6.45 20.16
C ASP A 175 6.82 -7.83 19.79
N PRO A 176 8.03 -7.90 19.18
CA PRO A 176 8.61 -9.17 18.75
C PRO A 176 9.04 -9.99 19.97
N SER A 177 8.68 -11.29 20.02
CA SER A 177 9.12 -12.17 21.13
C SER A 177 10.41 -12.90 20.79
N ASP A 178 10.51 -13.50 19.63
CA ASP A 178 11.68 -14.23 19.16
C ASP A 178 11.75 -14.23 17.63
N GLU A 179 12.95 -14.32 17.10
CA GLU A 179 13.21 -14.45 15.68
C GLU A 179 13.28 -15.94 15.30
N VAL A 180 12.30 -16.40 14.54
CA VAL A 180 12.19 -17.81 14.12
C VAL A 180 13.24 -18.17 13.07
N LYS A 181 13.51 -17.24 12.17
CA LYS A 181 14.56 -17.24 11.16
C LYS A 181 14.86 -15.80 10.77
N PRO A 182 15.99 -15.50 10.10
CA PRO A 182 16.33 -14.13 9.74
C PRO A 182 15.18 -13.38 9.09
N GLY A 183 14.74 -12.29 9.74
CA GLY A 183 13.65 -11.43 9.30
C GLY A 183 12.22 -11.96 9.55
N LEU A 184 12.05 -13.11 10.21
CA LEU A 184 10.70 -13.63 10.55
C LEU A 184 10.58 -13.75 12.08
N PHE A 185 9.65 -12.99 12.65
CA PHE A 185 9.45 -12.88 14.10
C PHE A 185 8.13 -13.51 14.54
N ASN A 186 8.15 -14.18 15.69
CA ASN A 186 6.96 -14.36 16.50
C ASN A 186 6.61 -13.02 17.16
N VAL A 187 5.33 -12.75 17.34
CA VAL A 187 4.84 -11.48 17.92
C VAL A 187 4.06 -11.74 19.18
N SER A 188 4.41 -11.02 20.25
CA SER A 188 3.69 -11.08 21.54
C SER A 188 2.38 -10.30 21.47
N ARG A 189 2.41 -9.11 20.86
CA ARG A 189 1.25 -8.22 20.72
C ARG A 189 1.45 -7.21 19.58
N PHE A 190 0.32 -6.62 19.17
CA PHE A 190 0.25 -5.56 18.17
C PHE A 190 -0.35 -4.31 18.81
N VAL A 191 0.26 -3.14 18.60
CA VAL A 191 -0.18 -1.87 19.22
C VAL A 191 -0.43 -0.83 18.13
N GLU A 192 -1.66 -0.35 18.01
CA GLU A 192 -2.02 0.67 17.01
C GLU A 192 -1.59 2.06 17.47
N LYS A 193 -0.66 2.67 16.73
CA LYS A 193 -0.16 4.05 16.93
C LYS A 193 0.18 4.34 18.39
N PRO A 194 1.13 3.65 18.99
CA PRO A 194 1.53 3.90 20.39
C PRO A 194 2.04 5.34 20.55
N ALA A 195 2.08 5.84 21.77
CA ALA A 195 2.93 6.99 22.07
C ALA A 195 4.40 6.58 21.89
N VAL A 196 5.27 7.51 21.53
CA VAL A 196 6.68 7.17 21.22
C VAL A 196 7.34 6.49 22.41
N GLU A 197 7.08 6.98 23.64
CA GLU A 197 7.59 6.44 24.88
C GLU A 197 7.04 5.06 25.26
N ASP A 198 5.88 4.66 24.70
CA ASP A 198 5.20 3.39 24.99
C ASP A 198 5.38 2.37 23.85
N ALA A 199 6.09 2.73 22.78
CA ALA A 199 6.28 1.84 21.64
C ALA A 199 7.13 0.62 22.03
N PRO A 200 6.64 -0.61 21.79
CA PRO A 200 7.35 -1.82 22.20
C PRO A 200 8.61 -2.10 21.36
N SER A 201 8.69 -1.54 20.17
CA SER A 201 9.84 -1.67 19.26
C SER A 201 9.82 -0.60 18.16
N ASP A 202 10.82 -0.62 17.28
CA ASP A 202 10.87 0.21 16.07
C ASP A 202 10.34 -0.53 14.83
N LEU A 203 9.76 -1.72 14.99
CA LEU A 203 9.21 -2.51 13.90
C LEU A 203 7.77 -2.09 13.62
N ALA A 204 7.62 -1.18 12.67
CA ALA A 204 6.35 -0.65 12.20
C ALA A 204 5.68 -1.59 11.20
N ILE A 205 4.39 -1.79 11.35
CA ILE A 205 3.56 -2.53 10.39
C ILE A 205 3.42 -1.68 9.13
N ILE A 206 3.74 -2.27 7.99
CA ILE A 206 3.63 -1.63 6.68
C ILE A 206 2.52 -2.28 5.85
N GLY A 207 2.14 -1.64 4.77
CA GLY A 207 0.91 -1.84 4.01
C GLY A 207 0.67 -3.20 3.35
N ARG A 208 1.25 -4.30 3.84
CA ARG A 208 1.03 -5.66 3.33
C ARG A 208 0.76 -6.64 4.47
N TYR A 209 -0.37 -7.34 4.36
CA TYR A 209 -0.83 -8.33 5.34
C TYR A 209 -1.28 -9.58 4.60
N LEU A 210 -0.81 -10.74 4.99
CA LEU A 210 -1.40 -12.02 4.60
C LEU A 210 -2.18 -12.54 5.80
N LEU A 211 -3.46 -12.73 5.63
CA LEU A 211 -4.39 -13.07 6.70
C LEU A 211 -5.13 -14.36 6.38
N THR A 212 -5.48 -15.09 7.42
CA THR A 212 -6.36 -16.24 7.36
C THR A 212 -7.82 -15.84 7.61
N PRO A 213 -8.82 -16.59 7.11
CA PRO A 213 -10.22 -16.19 7.16
C PRO A 213 -10.81 -16.09 8.58
N GLU A 214 -10.16 -16.65 9.59
CA GLU A 214 -10.56 -16.54 11.00
C GLU A 214 -10.66 -15.11 11.50
N ILE A 215 -9.92 -14.17 10.87
CA ILE A 215 -9.96 -12.74 11.18
C ILE A 215 -11.38 -12.16 11.06
N PHE A 216 -12.24 -12.70 10.16
CA PHE A 216 -13.58 -12.19 9.97
C PHE A 216 -14.50 -12.42 11.18
N GLY A 217 -14.32 -13.55 11.88
CA GLY A 217 -15.04 -13.81 13.13
C GLY A 217 -14.74 -12.78 14.21
N ILE A 218 -13.50 -12.30 14.22
CA ILE A 218 -13.07 -11.24 15.15
C ILE A 218 -13.60 -9.87 14.71
N LEU A 219 -13.45 -9.52 13.43
CA LEU A 219 -13.90 -8.25 12.86
C LEU A 219 -15.42 -8.03 13.01
N ASP A 220 -16.22 -9.09 12.91
CA ASP A 220 -17.67 -9.02 13.09
C ASP A 220 -18.09 -8.59 14.52
N ASN A 221 -17.24 -8.84 15.52
CA ASN A 221 -17.51 -8.57 16.93
C ASN A 221 -16.61 -7.48 17.54
N LEU A 222 -15.70 -6.91 16.74
CA LEU A 222 -14.75 -5.91 17.22
C LEU A 222 -15.46 -4.58 17.48
N LYS A 223 -15.22 -4.01 18.66
CA LYS A 223 -15.69 -2.65 18.99
C LYS A 223 -14.74 -1.60 18.39
N PRO A 224 -15.26 -0.41 18.05
CA PRO A 224 -14.39 0.69 17.62
C PRO A 224 -13.28 0.97 18.65
N GLY A 225 -12.04 1.06 18.14
CA GLY A 225 -10.85 1.37 18.91
C GLY A 225 -10.42 2.83 18.79
N LYS A 226 -9.13 3.07 18.60
CA LYS A 226 -8.54 4.41 18.46
C LYS A 226 -9.22 5.20 17.33
N GLY A 227 -9.60 6.44 17.60
CA GLY A 227 -10.30 7.30 16.63
C GLY A 227 -11.77 6.94 16.35
N GLY A 228 -12.36 5.98 17.08
CA GLY A 228 -13.72 5.51 16.85
C GLY A 228 -13.85 4.59 15.62
N GLU A 229 -12.75 4.06 15.12
CA GLU A 229 -12.65 3.21 13.94
C GLU A 229 -12.48 1.72 14.30
N ILE A 230 -12.89 0.83 13.44
CA ILE A 230 -12.55 -0.60 13.51
C ILE A 230 -11.14 -0.76 12.97
N GLN A 231 -10.17 -0.90 13.87
CA GLN A 231 -8.76 -1.03 13.51
C GLN A 231 -8.40 -2.46 13.14
N LEU A 232 -7.69 -2.65 12.03
CA LEU A 232 -7.23 -3.98 11.62
C LEU A 232 -6.16 -4.51 12.58
N THR A 233 -5.31 -3.64 13.11
CA THR A 233 -4.27 -3.99 14.09
C THR A 233 -4.88 -4.60 15.34
N ASP A 234 -5.98 -4.02 15.87
CA ASP A 234 -6.68 -4.54 17.06
C ASP A 234 -7.30 -5.93 16.79
N ALA A 235 -7.79 -6.15 15.53
CA ALA A 235 -8.31 -7.46 15.15
C ALA A 235 -7.20 -8.51 15.04
N ILE A 236 -6.03 -8.14 14.54
CA ILE A 236 -4.87 -9.01 14.41
C ILE A 236 -4.30 -9.35 15.79
N ASP A 237 -4.27 -8.40 16.72
CA ASP A 237 -3.84 -8.65 18.09
C ASP A 237 -4.74 -9.71 18.76
N LYS A 238 -6.05 -9.60 18.60
CA LYS A 238 -6.99 -10.63 19.08
C LYS A 238 -6.86 -11.96 18.35
N LEU A 239 -6.55 -11.92 17.05
CA LEU A 239 -6.28 -13.15 16.29
C LEU A 239 -5.08 -13.90 16.87
N ASN A 240 -4.04 -13.15 17.28
CA ASN A 240 -2.82 -13.69 17.87
C ASN A 240 -3.05 -14.38 19.22
N GLU A 241 -4.16 -14.09 19.95
CA GLU A 241 -4.54 -14.81 21.16
C GLU A 241 -4.98 -16.26 20.88
N THR A 242 -5.46 -16.56 19.67
CA THR A 242 -6.05 -17.86 19.31
C THR A 242 -5.24 -18.65 18.31
N GLN A 243 -4.48 -17.98 17.48
CA GLN A 243 -3.55 -18.56 16.50
C GLN A 243 -2.32 -17.68 16.38
N ARG A 244 -1.17 -18.29 16.02
CA ARG A 244 0.08 -17.55 15.87
C ARG A 244 0.00 -16.59 14.68
N VAL A 245 0.46 -15.35 14.88
CA VAL A 245 0.67 -14.37 13.82
C VAL A 245 2.15 -14.01 13.76
N PHE A 246 2.74 -14.05 12.56
CA PHE A 246 4.14 -13.71 12.35
C PHE A 246 4.30 -12.30 11.80
N ALA A 247 5.50 -11.75 11.94
CA ALA A 247 5.92 -10.53 11.28
C ALA A 247 7.15 -10.81 10.40
N HIS A 248 7.09 -10.38 9.13
CA HIS A 248 8.19 -10.48 8.18
C HIS A 248 8.83 -9.10 7.99
N GLU A 249 10.13 -8.97 8.33
CA GLU A 249 10.88 -7.72 8.16
C GLU A 249 11.26 -7.51 6.69
N PHE A 250 10.68 -6.49 6.08
CA PHE A 250 10.96 -6.11 4.70
C PHE A 250 12.23 -5.26 4.62
N THR A 251 13.17 -5.70 3.81
CA THR A 251 14.48 -5.05 3.63
C THR A 251 14.59 -4.20 2.35
N GLY A 252 13.63 -4.34 1.42
CA GLY A 252 13.56 -3.54 0.20
C GLY A 252 13.17 -2.07 0.45
N ASP A 253 13.00 -1.30 -0.61
CA ASP A 253 12.62 0.09 -0.53
C ASP A 253 11.11 0.26 -0.39
N ARG A 254 10.69 1.07 0.58
CA ARG A 254 9.31 1.43 0.85
C ARG A 254 9.09 2.91 0.58
N TYR A 255 8.01 3.21 -0.14
CA TYR A 255 7.61 4.57 -0.48
C TYR A 255 6.19 4.84 0.04
N ASP A 256 6.07 5.64 1.12
CA ASP A 256 4.80 6.10 1.66
C ASP A 256 4.26 7.26 0.84
N VAL A 257 3.41 6.96 -0.13
CA VAL A 257 2.73 7.98 -0.96
C VAL A 257 1.44 8.50 -0.34
N GLY A 258 1.14 8.14 0.90
CA GLY A 258 -0.01 8.62 1.67
C GLY A 258 0.19 10.01 2.28
N ASN A 259 1.38 10.60 2.17
CA ASN A 259 1.70 11.96 2.61
C ASN A 259 2.38 12.76 1.49
N LYS A 260 2.36 14.10 1.61
CA LYS A 260 2.84 15.01 0.54
C LYS A 260 4.34 14.87 0.26
N PHE A 261 5.15 14.73 1.32
CA PHE A 261 6.60 14.61 1.16
C PHE A 261 6.97 13.28 0.50
N GLY A 262 6.46 12.17 1.03
CA GLY A 262 6.69 10.84 0.45
C GLY A 262 6.21 10.73 -0.99
N PHE A 263 5.08 11.36 -1.34
CA PHE A 263 4.59 11.43 -2.71
C PHE A 263 5.56 12.14 -3.66
N VAL A 264 6.11 13.29 -3.24
CA VAL A 264 7.10 14.04 -4.03
C VAL A 264 8.40 13.25 -4.16
N GLN A 265 8.89 12.69 -3.05
CA GLN A 265 10.10 11.85 -3.03
C GLN A 265 9.96 10.66 -3.97
N THR A 266 8.87 9.91 -3.87
CA THR A 266 8.60 8.76 -4.72
C THR A 266 8.54 9.15 -6.20
N THR A 267 7.87 10.26 -6.52
CA THR A 267 7.80 10.76 -7.90
C THR A 267 9.19 11.09 -8.46
N ILE A 268 10.10 11.62 -7.64
CA ILE A 268 11.48 11.90 -8.03
C ILE A 268 12.25 10.57 -8.27
N GLU A 269 12.18 9.62 -7.34
CA GLU A 269 12.89 8.33 -7.43
C GLU A 269 12.45 7.55 -8.68
N TYR A 270 11.14 7.41 -8.89
CA TYR A 270 10.60 6.77 -10.10
C TYR A 270 10.91 7.56 -11.36
N GLY A 271 10.93 8.90 -11.29
CA GLY A 271 11.34 9.76 -12.40
C GLY A 271 12.79 9.55 -12.83
N LEU A 272 13.70 9.20 -11.90
CA LEU A 272 15.11 8.91 -12.18
C LEU A 272 15.33 7.59 -12.93
N THR A 273 14.35 6.71 -12.95
CA THR A 273 14.36 5.44 -13.71
C THR A 273 13.44 5.48 -14.94
N HIS A 274 12.49 6.43 -15.00
CA HIS A 274 11.49 6.52 -16.05
C HIS A 274 12.12 6.87 -17.41
N PRO A 275 11.85 6.10 -18.49
CA PRO A 275 12.56 6.24 -19.77
C PRO A 275 12.41 7.62 -20.44
N GLU A 276 11.26 8.30 -20.26
CA GLU A 276 10.99 9.61 -20.89
C GLU A 276 11.45 10.80 -20.02
N VAL A 277 11.80 10.56 -18.74
CA VAL A 277 12.05 11.64 -17.77
C VAL A 277 13.50 11.65 -17.27
N LYS A 278 14.12 10.49 -17.05
CA LYS A 278 15.40 10.30 -16.36
C LYS A 278 16.55 11.17 -16.91
N ASP A 279 16.66 11.29 -18.23
CA ASP A 279 17.78 11.99 -18.88
C ASP A 279 17.74 13.53 -18.65
N LYS A 280 16.55 14.08 -18.40
CA LYS A 280 16.36 15.50 -18.08
C LYS A 280 16.30 15.74 -16.56
N LEU A 281 15.76 14.80 -15.81
CA LEU A 281 15.55 14.95 -14.37
C LEU A 281 16.88 14.93 -13.61
N ARG A 282 17.78 13.99 -13.92
CA ARG A 282 19.08 13.88 -13.25
C ARG A 282 19.90 15.17 -13.28
N PRO A 283 20.22 15.78 -14.44
CA PRO A 283 20.99 17.03 -14.47
C PRO A 283 20.23 18.21 -13.84
N TYR A 284 18.89 18.20 -13.89
CA TYR A 284 18.07 19.21 -13.21
C TYR A 284 18.25 19.13 -11.69
N LEU A 285 18.18 17.93 -11.10
CA LEU A 285 18.36 17.73 -9.66
C LEU A 285 19.79 18.09 -9.20
N GLU A 286 20.81 17.76 -9.99
CA GLU A 286 22.19 18.15 -9.72
C GLU A 286 22.36 19.70 -9.69
N ALA A 287 21.76 20.39 -10.65
CA ALA A 287 21.79 21.84 -10.71
C ALA A 287 20.99 22.47 -9.55
N LEU A 288 19.82 21.92 -9.22
CA LEU A 288 19.00 22.33 -8.10
C LEU A 288 19.74 22.19 -6.76
N GLY A 289 20.37 21.03 -6.53
CA GLY A 289 21.15 20.78 -5.32
C GLY A 289 22.31 21.78 -5.13
N LYS A 290 23.06 22.08 -6.20
CA LYS A 290 24.12 23.11 -6.17
C LYS A 290 23.58 24.49 -5.81
N ARG A 291 22.41 24.87 -6.37
CA ARG A 291 21.76 26.15 -6.07
C ARG A 291 21.32 26.25 -4.61
N LEU A 292 20.66 25.22 -4.08
CA LEU A 292 20.21 25.20 -2.68
C LEU A 292 21.37 25.31 -1.70
N VAL A 293 22.47 24.60 -1.94
CA VAL A 293 23.70 24.69 -1.12
C VAL A 293 24.27 26.11 -1.14
N ALA A 294 24.30 26.77 -2.32
CA ALA A 294 24.81 28.14 -2.44
C ALA A 294 23.91 29.17 -1.70
N GLU A 295 22.58 29.01 -1.76
CA GLU A 295 21.63 29.83 -1.04
C GLU A 295 21.79 29.70 0.49
N ASP A 296 21.97 28.49 1.01
CA ASP A 296 22.21 28.26 2.44
C ASP A 296 23.53 28.86 2.94
N GLN A 297 24.60 28.85 2.13
CA GLN A 297 25.86 29.49 2.45
C GLN A 297 25.76 31.01 2.45
N GLY A 298 25.01 31.61 1.51
CA GLY A 298 24.74 33.02 1.45
C GLY A 298 23.96 33.53 2.67
N ASN A 299 22.95 32.79 3.13
CA ASN A 299 22.14 33.13 4.30
C ASN A 299 22.91 33.05 5.64
N LYS A 300 23.91 32.20 5.75
CA LYS A 300 24.78 32.11 6.94
C LYS A 300 25.78 33.24 7.03
N GLY A 301 26.12 33.92 5.90
CA GLY A 301 27.01 35.08 5.84
C GLY A 301 26.35 36.42 6.23
N THR A 302 25.03 36.50 6.21
CA THR A 302 24.26 37.74 6.52
C THR A 302 23.74 37.83 7.95
N LYS A 303 24.02 36.85 8.78
CA LYS A 303 23.67 36.80 10.24
C LYS A 303 24.89 36.98 11.15
N LYS A 304 25.82 37.85 10.76
CA LYS A 304 26.89 38.31 11.66
C LYS A 304 26.73 39.81 11.94
#